data_08f5815781c0741935bef3e0537da6bf
#
_entry.id   08f5815781c0741935bef3e0537da6bf
#
_cell.length_a   1.000
_cell.length_b   1.000
_cell.length_c   1.000
_cell.angle_alpha   90.00
_cell.angle_beta   90.00
_cell.angle_gamma   90.00
#
_symmetry.space_group_name_H-M   'P 1'
#
loop_
_entity.id
_entity.type
_entity.pdbx_description
1 polymer ?
#
loop_
_entity_poly.entity_id
_entity_poly.type
_entity_poly.pdbx_seq_one_letter_code
_entity_poly.pdbx_strand_id
1 'polypeptide(L)'
;LVGSDARPGDTFSRSDVMVLVHIPEDKSKVYLIHFPRDLWVSIPGHGQAKLNASYAFGGAPLLVQSMQNLIGVRIDHVVKTDFNGFEAMTDAVGGVTVYAEEASGATGNGGIDIKQGWNTLNGKQALSFVRERYQLSEGDISRGKRQMAFVKALLMKAISPEVITNPVKIAQFTDAATKNLIVDETMTTDYMRSEAFALRNVRGGDVVFITAPFTGFGWSSDGQSIDVVDQPGMQALGDAIRQDRLGDYKRTSVIP
;
A
#
# COMPACT_ATOMS: atom_id res chain seq x y z
N LEU A 1 4.32 4.05 -0.24
CA LEU A 1 3.10 4.41 0.46
C LEU A 1 3.04 3.69 1.81
N VAL A 2 2.85 4.43 2.88
CA VAL A 2 2.81 3.90 4.24
C VAL A 2 1.49 4.30 4.89
N GLY A 3 0.71 3.30 5.34
CA GLY A 3 -0.46 3.50 6.17
C GLY A 3 -0.11 3.22 7.63
N SER A 4 -0.36 4.17 8.53
CA SER A 4 -0.13 4.00 9.95
C SER A 4 -1.44 4.10 10.75
N ASP A 5 -1.52 3.36 11.84
CA ASP A 5 -2.63 3.40 12.81
C ASP A 5 -2.44 4.50 13.87
N ALA A 6 -1.52 5.45 13.61
CA ALA A 6 -1.23 6.55 14.52
C ALA A 6 -2.49 7.35 14.85
N ARG A 7 -2.73 7.52 16.15
CA ARG A 7 -3.70 8.50 16.66
C ARG A 7 -2.96 9.77 17.07
N PRO A 8 -3.62 10.93 17.06
CA PRO A 8 -3.01 12.17 17.57
C PRO A 8 -2.48 11.96 19.00
N GLY A 9 -1.16 12.09 19.17
CA GLY A 9 -0.48 11.90 20.46
C GLY A 9 0.20 10.54 20.67
N ASP A 10 0.05 9.57 19.76
CA ASP A 10 0.77 8.30 19.84
C ASP A 10 2.26 8.46 19.54
N THR A 11 3.09 8.10 20.51
CA THR A 11 4.56 8.07 20.35
C THR A 11 5.06 6.81 19.67
N PHE A 12 4.24 5.75 19.61
CA PHE A 12 4.57 4.46 19.00
C PHE A 12 3.42 4.00 18.11
N SER A 13 3.47 4.31 16.83
CA SER A 13 2.56 3.72 15.85
C SER A 13 3.28 2.65 15.03
N ARG A 14 2.56 1.60 14.63
CA ARG A 14 3.06 0.62 13.68
C ARG A 14 2.52 0.93 12.29
N SER A 15 3.29 0.59 11.28
CA SER A 15 2.82 0.63 9.91
C SER A 15 2.11 -0.69 9.59
N ASP A 16 0.82 -0.63 9.30
CA ASP A 16 0.04 -1.81 8.91
C ASP A 16 -0.01 -2.02 7.40
N VAL A 17 0.25 -0.97 6.63
CA VAL A 17 0.25 -0.99 5.17
C VAL A 17 1.57 -0.45 4.64
N MET A 18 2.29 -1.27 3.91
CA MET A 18 3.54 -0.90 3.24
C MET A 18 3.46 -1.32 1.78
N VAL A 19 3.34 -0.34 0.90
CA VAL A 19 3.23 -0.54 -0.54
C VAL A 19 4.31 0.26 -1.25
N LEU A 20 5.19 -0.44 -1.97
CA LEU A 20 6.07 0.19 -2.93
C LEU A 20 5.31 0.36 -4.25
N VAL A 21 5.21 1.59 -4.72
CA VAL A 21 4.64 1.91 -6.03
C VAL A 21 5.80 2.10 -6.99
N HIS A 22 5.87 1.27 -8.03
CA HIS A 22 6.83 1.44 -9.11
C HIS A 22 6.09 1.83 -10.39
N ILE A 23 6.55 2.90 -11.00
CA ILE A 23 6.04 3.43 -12.26
C ILE A 23 7.19 3.39 -13.26
N PRO A 24 7.12 2.55 -14.31
CA PRO A 24 8.12 2.47 -15.37
C PRO A 24 8.34 3.82 -16.06
N GLU A 25 9.50 3.99 -16.66
CA GLU A 25 9.85 5.22 -17.37
C GLU A 25 8.83 5.56 -18.47
N ASP A 26 8.30 4.55 -19.16
CA ASP A 26 7.30 4.70 -20.23
C ASP A 26 5.89 5.03 -19.72
N LYS A 27 5.68 5.05 -18.39
CA LYS A 27 4.37 5.32 -17.73
C LYS A 27 3.22 4.43 -18.22
N SER A 28 3.52 3.28 -18.80
CA SER A 28 2.51 2.37 -19.37
C SER A 28 1.76 1.56 -18.32
N LYS A 29 2.38 1.35 -17.16
CA LYS A 29 1.85 0.53 -16.06
C LYS A 29 2.12 1.16 -14.70
N VAL A 30 1.45 0.65 -13.69
CA VAL A 30 1.74 0.91 -12.28
C VAL A 30 1.85 -0.42 -11.55
N TYR A 31 2.96 -0.66 -10.90
CA TYR A 31 3.17 -1.85 -10.07
C TYR A 31 2.98 -1.48 -8.61
N LEU A 32 2.06 -2.17 -7.93
CA LEU A 32 1.79 -2.04 -6.52
C LEU A 32 2.38 -3.26 -5.80
N ILE A 33 3.47 -3.08 -5.11
CA ILE A 33 4.22 -4.14 -4.45
C ILE A 33 3.96 -4.06 -2.96
N HIS A 34 3.14 -4.99 -2.46
CA HIS A 34 2.81 -5.09 -1.05
C HIS A 34 3.92 -5.81 -0.28
N PHE A 35 4.40 -5.21 0.79
CA PHE A 35 5.33 -5.81 1.74
C PHE A 35 4.54 -6.24 2.98
N PRO A 36 4.45 -7.56 3.25
CA PRO A 36 3.83 -8.06 4.47
C PRO A 36 4.50 -7.44 5.70
N ARG A 37 3.69 -7.01 6.66
CA ARG A 37 4.19 -6.29 7.84
C ARG A 37 5.01 -7.16 8.78
N ASP A 38 4.78 -8.47 8.75
CA ASP A 38 5.40 -9.47 9.61
C ASP A 38 6.66 -10.12 8.98
N LEU A 39 7.14 -9.59 7.81
CA LEU A 39 8.41 -10.00 7.22
C LEU A 39 9.54 -9.85 8.23
N TRP A 40 10.30 -10.96 8.45
CA TRP A 40 11.42 -10.98 9.37
C TRP A 40 12.70 -10.50 8.69
N VAL A 41 13.11 -9.27 9.01
CA VAL A 41 14.18 -8.55 8.30
C VAL A 41 15.23 -8.00 9.26
N SER A 42 16.42 -7.72 8.72
CA SER A 42 17.42 -6.94 9.44
C SER A 42 17.07 -5.46 9.41
N ILE A 43 16.91 -4.85 10.57
CA ILE A 43 16.63 -3.42 10.73
C ILE A 43 17.92 -2.73 11.18
N PRO A 44 18.42 -1.73 10.45
CA PRO A 44 19.65 -1.02 10.80
C PRO A 44 19.62 -0.49 12.23
N GLY A 45 20.64 -0.86 13.02
CA GLY A 45 20.77 -0.46 14.43
C GLY A 45 19.88 -1.23 15.42
N HIS A 46 19.00 -2.13 14.96
CA HIS A 46 18.03 -2.83 15.81
C HIS A 46 18.03 -4.36 15.66
N GLY A 47 18.91 -4.91 14.80
CA GLY A 47 18.99 -6.35 14.56
C GLY A 47 17.82 -6.91 13.77
N GLN A 48 17.42 -8.16 14.04
CA GLN A 48 16.32 -8.83 13.34
C GLN A 48 14.99 -8.53 14.02
N ALA A 49 14.01 -8.07 13.25
CA ALA A 49 12.64 -7.84 13.71
C ALA A 49 11.64 -7.87 12.55
N LYS A 50 10.35 -7.78 12.85
CA LYS A 50 9.30 -7.61 11.84
C LYS A 50 9.47 -6.27 11.12
N LEU A 51 9.23 -6.22 9.82
CA LEU A 51 9.39 -5.01 9.01
C LEU A 51 8.61 -3.80 9.57
N ASN A 52 7.39 -4.03 10.09
CA ASN A 52 6.60 -2.95 10.70
C ASN A 52 7.24 -2.35 11.97
N ALA A 53 8.12 -3.08 12.65
CA ALA A 53 8.85 -2.57 13.81
C ALA A 53 9.85 -1.47 13.42
N SER A 54 10.38 -1.48 12.20
CA SER A 54 11.26 -0.42 11.72
C SER A 54 10.59 0.96 11.77
N TYR A 55 9.29 1.01 11.47
CA TYR A 55 8.52 2.24 11.58
C TYR A 55 8.35 2.69 13.05
N ALA A 56 8.13 1.75 13.96
CA ALA A 56 8.03 2.05 15.40
C ALA A 56 9.37 2.52 16.00
N PHE A 57 10.49 1.99 15.50
CA PHE A 57 11.83 2.34 16.01
C PHE A 57 12.36 3.67 15.48
N GLY A 58 12.13 4.00 14.22
CA GLY A 58 12.74 5.17 13.58
C GLY A 58 11.86 5.84 12.51
N GLY A 59 10.55 5.61 12.56
CA GLY A 59 9.59 6.23 11.64
C GLY A 59 9.79 5.84 10.18
N ALA A 60 9.28 6.69 9.29
CA ALA A 60 9.39 6.48 7.85
C ALA A 60 10.86 6.37 7.36
N PRO A 61 11.83 7.15 7.84
CA PRO A 61 13.21 7.03 7.38
C PRO A 61 13.81 5.63 7.62
N LEU A 62 13.63 5.05 8.80
CA LEU A 62 14.16 3.72 9.10
C LEU A 62 13.42 2.61 8.35
N LEU A 63 12.10 2.74 8.17
CA LEU A 63 11.33 1.82 7.34
C LEU A 63 11.84 1.84 5.89
N VAL A 64 12.00 3.03 5.30
CA VAL A 64 12.54 3.19 3.93
C VAL A 64 13.91 2.56 3.81
N GLN A 65 14.82 2.86 4.74
CA GLN A 65 16.15 2.27 4.74
C GLN A 65 16.11 0.74 4.83
N SER A 66 15.25 0.19 5.68
CA SER A 66 15.07 -1.28 5.82
C SER A 66 14.54 -1.90 4.53
N MET A 67 13.56 -1.27 3.87
CA MET A 67 13.04 -1.73 2.58
C MET A 67 14.09 -1.63 1.47
N GLN A 68 14.83 -0.51 1.39
CA GLN A 68 15.91 -0.34 0.42
C GLN A 68 17.00 -1.41 0.58
N ASN A 69 17.39 -1.71 1.82
CA ASN A 69 18.36 -2.77 2.10
C ASN A 69 17.84 -4.15 1.70
N LEU A 70 16.53 -4.39 1.88
CA LEU A 70 15.91 -5.68 1.58
C LEU A 70 15.87 -5.99 0.07
N ILE A 71 15.54 -4.99 -0.75
CA ILE A 71 15.37 -5.16 -2.21
C ILE A 71 16.51 -4.59 -3.05
N GLY A 72 17.43 -3.84 -2.45
CA GLY A 72 18.55 -3.20 -3.16
C GLY A 72 18.11 -2.12 -4.15
N VAL A 73 16.99 -1.45 -3.90
CA VAL A 73 16.44 -0.39 -4.77
C VAL A 73 16.29 0.89 -3.97
N ARG A 74 16.67 2.03 -4.57
CA ARG A 74 16.39 3.33 -3.98
C ARG A 74 14.90 3.64 -4.07
N ILE A 75 14.35 4.20 -3.00
CA ILE A 75 12.99 4.74 -2.94
C ILE A 75 13.08 6.25 -3.06
N ASP A 76 12.45 6.81 -4.10
CA ASP A 76 12.58 8.24 -4.43
C ASP A 76 11.65 9.10 -3.57
N HIS A 77 10.44 8.61 -3.28
CA HIS A 77 9.43 9.36 -2.55
C HIS A 77 8.75 8.53 -1.49
N VAL A 78 8.28 9.20 -0.44
CA VAL A 78 7.52 8.59 0.66
C VAL A 78 6.21 9.32 0.84
N VAL A 79 5.12 8.56 0.82
CA VAL A 79 3.78 9.05 1.13
C VAL A 79 3.25 8.31 2.34
N LYS A 80 2.89 9.04 3.36
CA LYS A 80 2.27 8.51 4.58
C LYS A 80 0.87 9.08 4.75
N THR A 81 -0.06 8.24 5.19
CA THR A 81 -1.41 8.65 5.58
C THR A 81 -1.83 7.94 6.88
N ASP A 82 -2.70 8.57 7.63
CA ASP A 82 -3.44 7.97 8.74
C ASP A 82 -4.88 7.64 8.33
N PHE A 83 -5.68 7.17 9.28
CA PHE A 83 -7.07 6.78 9.01
C PHE A 83 -7.96 7.97 8.57
N ASN A 84 -7.75 9.15 9.16
CA ASN A 84 -8.53 10.35 8.80
C ASN A 84 -8.20 10.79 7.37
N GLY A 85 -6.93 10.78 7.02
CA GLY A 85 -6.47 11.10 5.67
C GLY A 85 -6.96 10.11 4.63
N PHE A 86 -6.96 8.83 4.97
CA PHE A 86 -7.52 7.78 4.13
C PHE A 86 -9.00 8.01 3.83
N GLU A 87 -9.83 8.28 4.86
CA GLU A 87 -11.24 8.58 4.69
C GLU A 87 -11.45 9.84 3.85
N ALA A 88 -10.76 10.94 4.19
CA ALA A 88 -10.89 12.22 3.50
C ALA A 88 -10.52 12.15 2.01
N MET A 89 -9.45 11.44 1.65
CA MET A 89 -9.06 11.24 0.25
C MET A 89 -10.09 10.41 -0.51
N THR A 90 -10.63 9.37 0.11
CA THR A 90 -11.66 8.52 -0.50
C THR A 90 -12.92 9.34 -0.80
N ASP A 91 -13.35 10.16 0.16
CA ASP A 91 -14.54 11.01 0.00
C ASP A 91 -14.32 12.14 -1.02
N ALA A 92 -13.11 12.71 -1.09
CA ALA A 92 -12.77 13.77 -2.05
C ALA A 92 -12.88 13.33 -3.51
N VAL A 93 -12.66 12.04 -3.82
CA VAL A 93 -12.88 11.49 -5.17
C VAL A 93 -14.32 11.02 -5.40
N GLY A 94 -15.18 11.16 -4.40
CA GLY A 94 -16.59 10.72 -4.45
C GLY A 94 -16.77 9.22 -4.18
N GLY A 95 -15.89 8.63 -3.39
CA GLY A 95 -15.87 7.21 -3.09
C GLY A 95 -15.14 6.36 -4.13
N VAL A 96 -14.92 5.10 -3.80
CA VAL A 96 -14.23 4.12 -4.66
C VAL A 96 -15.08 2.87 -4.87
N THR A 97 -14.92 2.22 -6.02
CA THR A 97 -15.53 0.93 -6.30
C THR A 97 -14.47 -0.15 -6.26
N VAL A 98 -14.63 -1.11 -5.34
CA VAL A 98 -13.70 -2.22 -5.10
C VAL A 98 -14.38 -3.56 -5.38
N TYR A 99 -13.59 -4.55 -5.78
CA TYR A 99 -14.04 -5.94 -5.86
C TYR A 99 -13.60 -6.66 -4.58
N ALA A 100 -14.54 -7.18 -3.80
CA ALA A 100 -14.29 -8.00 -2.63
C ALA A 100 -14.34 -9.48 -3.02
N GLU A 101 -13.24 -10.20 -2.86
CA GLU A 101 -13.19 -11.65 -3.11
C GLU A 101 -14.03 -12.42 -2.11
N GLU A 102 -14.16 -11.90 -0.89
CA GLU A 102 -14.92 -12.48 0.20
C GLU A 102 -15.85 -11.44 0.82
N ALA A 103 -17.02 -11.88 1.27
CA ALA A 103 -17.93 -11.05 2.07
C ALA A 103 -17.39 -10.86 3.51
N SER A 104 -17.83 -9.80 4.18
CA SER A 104 -17.64 -9.63 5.63
C SER A 104 -18.82 -8.86 6.21
N GLY A 105 -19.34 -9.32 7.36
CA GLY A 105 -20.53 -8.75 7.96
C GLY A 105 -20.26 -7.56 8.88
N ALA A 106 -21.34 -6.91 9.31
CA ALA A 106 -21.33 -5.74 10.19
C ALA A 106 -20.74 -5.98 11.60
N THR A 107 -20.49 -7.23 11.99
CA THR A 107 -19.88 -7.58 13.28
C THR A 107 -18.36 -7.44 13.32
N GLY A 108 -17.73 -7.16 12.16
CA GLY A 108 -16.29 -6.95 12.06
C GLY A 108 -15.83 -5.53 12.42
N ASN A 109 -14.60 -5.20 12.02
CA ASN A 109 -14.00 -3.90 12.27
C ASN A 109 -14.75 -2.75 11.56
N GLY A 110 -15.70 -2.13 12.24
CA GLY A 110 -16.39 -0.94 11.76
C GLY A 110 -17.88 -1.08 11.45
N GLY A 111 -18.48 -2.27 11.66
CA GLY A 111 -19.94 -2.42 11.62
C GLY A 111 -20.56 -2.25 10.23
N ILE A 112 -19.88 -2.64 9.16
CA ILE A 112 -20.30 -2.43 7.77
C ILE A 112 -20.32 -3.76 7.02
N ASP A 113 -21.45 -4.03 6.36
CA ASP A 113 -21.58 -5.19 5.48
C ASP A 113 -20.88 -4.95 4.14
N ILE A 114 -19.93 -5.82 3.80
CA ILE A 114 -19.28 -5.92 2.51
C ILE A 114 -19.74 -7.19 1.82
N LYS A 115 -20.32 -7.06 0.64
CA LYS A 115 -20.77 -8.20 -0.17
C LYS A 115 -19.61 -8.74 -0.98
N GLN A 116 -19.59 -10.05 -1.24
CA GLN A 116 -18.71 -10.60 -2.27
C GLN A 116 -19.05 -9.96 -3.62
N GLY A 117 -18.03 -9.57 -4.40
CA GLY A 117 -18.19 -8.86 -5.65
C GLY A 117 -17.96 -7.34 -5.54
N TRP A 118 -18.59 -6.57 -6.42
CA TRP A 118 -18.39 -5.13 -6.49
C TRP A 118 -19.12 -4.37 -5.38
N ASN A 119 -18.40 -3.47 -4.70
CA ASN A 119 -18.91 -2.59 -3.65
C ASN A 119 -18.46 -1.16 -3.94
N THR A 120 -19.37 -0.19 -3.85
CA THR A 120 -19.03 1.24 -3.87
C THR A 120 -18.98 1.74 -2.44
N LEU A 121 -17.84 2.26 -2.02
CA LEU A 121 -17.52 2.58 -0.63
C LEU A 121 -17.17 4.06 -0.50
N ASN A 122 -17.74 4.71 0.51
CA ASN A 122 -17.24 6.00 1.01
C ASN A 122 -16.01 5.79 1.90
N GLY A 123 -15.40 6.88 2.41
CA GLY A 123 -14.17 6.81 3.22
C GLY A 123 -14.28 5.89 4.41
N LYS A 124 -15.34 6.03 5.21
CA LYS A 124 -15.56 5.19 6.40
C LYS A 124 -15.76 3.70 6.05
N GLN A 125 -16.52 3.43 5.00
CA GLN A 125 -16.74 2.07 4.51
C GLN A 125 -15.45 1.45 3.96
N ALA A 126 -14.68 2.23 3.24
CA ALA A 126 -13.39 1.82 2.70
C ALA A 126 -12.38 1.53 3.83
N LEU A 127 -12.36 2.33 4.90
CA LEU A 127 -11.51 2.07 6.06
C LEU A 127 -11.88 0.76 6.75
N SER A 128 -13.17 0.47 6.92
CA SER A 128 -13.64 -0.81 7.45
C SER A 128 -13.21 -1.97 6.55
N PHE A 129 -13.37 -1.83 5.22
CA PHE A 129 -12.99 -2.83 4.22
C PHE A 129 -11.51 -3.21 4.29
N VAL A 130 -10.60 -2.25 4.40
CA VAL A 130 -9.14 -2.50 4.41
C VAL A 130 -8.60 -2.95 5.77
N ARG A 131 -9.38 -2.82 6.83
CA ARG A 131 -8.99 -3.23 8.20
C ARG A 131 -9.49 -4.61 8.58
N GLU A 132 -10.51 -5.13 7.89
CA GLU A 132 -11.09 -6.44 8.21
C GLU A 132 -10.07 -7.56 7.96
N ARG A 133 -9.94 -8.48 8.91
CA ARG A 133 -9.12 -9.68 8.79
C ARG A 133 -9.72 -10.91 9.46
N TYR A 134 -10.54 -10.71 10.49
CA TYR A 134 -11.02 -11.81 11.35
C TYR A 134 -12.09 -12.64 10.68
N GLN A 135 -12.85 -12.06 9.77
CA GLN A 135 -13.90 -12.73 9.01
C GLN A 135 -13.44 -13.23 7.64
N LEU A 136 -12.15 -13.07 7.33
CA LEU A 136 -11.58 -13.47 6.04
C LEU A 136 -10.85 -14.80 6.15
N SER A 137 -10.93 -15.61 5.10
CA SER A 137 -10.45 -16.99 5.10
C SER A 137 -8.94 -17.13 5.37
N GLU A 138 -8.14 -16.21 4.83
CA GLU A 138 -6.68 -16.19 5.00
C GLU A 138 -6.20 -15.07 5.96
N GLY A 139 -7.11 -14.47 6.72
CA GLY A 139 -6.78 -13.47 7.74
C GLY A 139 -5.98 -12.28 7.20
N ASP A 140 -4.70 -12.21 7.55
CA ASP A 140 -3.81 -11.09 7.20
C ASP A 140 -3.51 -11.01 5.69
N ILE A 141 -3.43 -12.14 5.00
CA ILE A 141 -3.23 -12.21 3.55
C ILE A 141 -4.43 -11.63 2.82
N SER A 142 -5.66 -12.07 3.16
CA SER A 142 -6.89 -11.52 2.58
C SER A 142 -7.04 -10.02 2.88
N ARG A 143 -6.61 -9.55 4.06
CA ARG A 143 -6.54 -8.12 4.36
C ARG A 143 -5.57 -7.40 3.42
N GLY A 144 -4.38 -7.94 3.18
CA GLY A 144 -3.42 -7.40 2.20
C GLY A 144 -4.03 -7.29 0.80
N LYS A 145 -4.75 -8.30 0.33
CA LYS A 145 -5.49 -8.28 -0.96
C LYS A 145 -6.51 -7.13 -0.99
N ARG A 146 -7.29 -6.95 0.08
CA ARG A 146 -8.25 -5.82 0.19
C ARG A 146 -7.57 -4.45 0.16
N GLN A 147 -6.45 -4.30 0.85
CA GLN A 147 -5.64 -3.08 0.82
C GLN A 147 -5.17 -2.75 -0.60
N MET A 148 -4.68 -3.76 -1.32
CA MET A 148 -4.25 -3.59 -2.71
C MET A 148 -5.41 -3.25 -3.65
N ALA A 149 -6.54 -3.94 -3.51
CA ALA A 149 -7.74 -3.64 -4.29
C ALA A 149 -8.22 -2.19 -4.06
N PHE A 150 -8.16 -1.70 -2.81
CA PHE A 150 -8.48 -0.33 -2.48
C PHE A 150 -7.49 0.67 -3.10
N VAL A 151 -6.18 0.46 -2.93
CA VAL A 151 -5.16 1.37 -3.49
C VAL A 151 -5.31 1.49 -5.01
N LYS A 152 -5.56 0.36 -5.69
CA LYS A 152 -5.89 0.36 -7.12
C LYS A 152 -7.13 1.18 -7.43
N ALA A 153 -8.22 0.95 -6.70
CA ALA A 153 -9.48 1.66 -6.93
C ALA A 153 -9.34 3.17 -6.73
N LEU A 154 -8.62 3.59 -5.66
CA LEU A 154 -8.35 5.00 -5.39
C LEU A 154 -7.48 5.62 -6.50
N LEU A 155 -6.39 4.96 -6.90
CA LEU A 155 -5.53 5.42 -7.99
C LEU A 155 -6.34 5.59 -9.28
N MET A 156 -7.09 4.56 -9.68
CA MET A 156 -7.90 4.60 -10.91
C MET A 156 -8.97 5.69 -10.87
N LYS A 157 -9.57 5.94 -9.71
CA LYS A 157 -10.53 7.03 -9.54
C LYS A 157 -9.84 8.39 -9.61
N ALA A 158 -8.69 8.57 -8.97
CA ALA A 158 -7.93 9.82 -8.98
C ALA A 158 -7.47 10.23 -10.38
N ILE A 159 -7.02 9.26 -11.22
CA ILE A 159 -6.61 9.51 -12.60
C ILE A 159 -7.76 9.40 -13.63
N SER A 160 -8.98 9.18 -13.19
CA SER A 160 -10.13 9.08 -14.10
C SER A 160 -10.43 10.41 -14.80
N PRO A 161 -10.96 10.40 -16.05
CA PRO A 161 -11.38 11.63 -16.73
C PRO A 161 -12.35 12.46 -15.87
N GLU A 162 -13.23 11.82 -15.12
CA GLU A 162 -14.19 12.47 -14.22
C GLU A 162 -13.51 13.38 -13.18
N VAL A 163 -12.32 12.99 -12.68
CA VAL A 163 -11.56 13.75 -11.69
C VAL A 163 -10.59 14.70 -12.39
N ILE A 164 -9.75 14.22 -13.31
CA ILE A 164 -8.66 15.02 -13.90
C ILE A 164 -9.14 16.13 -14.83
N THR A 165 -10.35 16.05 -15.39
CA THR A 165 -10.95 17.12 -16.21
C THR A 165 -11.86 18.06 -15.43
N ASN A 166 -12.15 17.76 -14.16
CA ASN A 166 -13.03 18.59 -13.32
C ASN A 166 -12.19 19.43 -12.33
N PRO A 167 -12.07 20.76 -12.54
CA PRO A 167 -11.24 21.61 -11.67
C PRO A 167 -11.64 21.56 -10.19
N VAL A 168 -12.94 21.40 -9.91
CA VAL A 168 -13.44 21.33 -8.52
C VAL A 168 -12.99 20.02 -7.86
N LYS A 169 -13.13 18.87 -8.56
CA LYS A 169 -12.69 17.57 -8.04
C LYS A 169 -11.18 17.50 -7.86
N ILE A 170 -10.40 18.04 -8.80
CA ILE A 170 -8.94 18.16 -8.65
C ILE A 170 -8.62 18.99 -7.41
N ALA A 171 -9.26 20.15 -7.23
CA ALA A 171 -9.01 21.01 -6.09
C ALA A 171 -9.35 20.31 -4.77
N GLN A 172 -10.50 19.64 -4.69
CA GLN A 172 -10.91 18.87 -3.51
C GLN A 172 -9.95 17.73 -3.20
N PHE A 173 -9.53 16.95 -4.20
CA PHE A 173 -8.57 15.86 -4.02
C PHE A 173 -7.20 16.39 -3.58
N THR A 174 -6.72 17.47 -4.21
CA THR A 174 -5.45 18.11 -3.85
C THR A 174 -5.50 18.66 -2.43
N ASP A 175 -6.60 19.33 -2.03
CA ASP A 175 -6.80 19.84 -0.68
C ASP A 175 -6.81 18.69 0.35
N ALA A 176 -7.55 17.61 0.08
CA ALA A 176 -7.56 16.42 0.93
C ALA A 176 -6.17 15.78 1.02
N ALA A 177 -5.45 15.67 -0.09
CA ALA A 177 -4.10 15.12 -0.11
C ALA A 177 -3.12 15.99 0.70
N THR A 178 -3.09 17.30 0.48
CA THR A 178 -2.16 18.21 1.17
C THR A 178 -2.41 18.34 2.66
N LYS A 179 -3.65 18.17 3.09
CA LYS A 179 -4.02 18.23 4.52
C LYS A 179 -3.77 16.91 5.27
N ASN A 180 -3.79 15.80 4.57
CA ASN A 180 -3.86 14.48 5.19
C ASN A 180 -2.73 13.52 4.77
N LEU A 181 -1.91 13.89 3.78
CA LEU A 181 -0.71 13.15 3.44
C LEU A 181 0.51 13.85 4.04
N ILE A 182 1.37 13.06 4.64
CA ILE A 182 2.73 13.47 4.93
C ILE A 182 3.59 12.92 3.80
N VAL A 183 4.19 13.82 3.03
CA VAL A 183 5.04 13.50 1.89
C VAL A 183 6.45 14.05 2.13
N ASP A 184 7.45 13.51 1.43
CA ASP A 184 8.78 14.11 1.44
C ASP A 184 8.78 15.48 0.71
N GLU A 185 9.82 16.28 0.97
CA GLU A 185 9.91 17.66 0.48
C GLU A 185 9.96 17.78 -1.05
N THR A 186 10.37 16.73 -1.74
CA THR A 186 10.48 16.71 -3.20
C THR A 186 9.18 16.36 -3.90
N MET A 187 8.22 15.76 -3.19
CA MET A 187 6.90 15.42 -3.71
C MET A 187 5.97 16.65 -3.66
N THR A 188 6.27 17.64 -4.48
CA THR A 188 5.46 18.86 -4.58
C THR A 188 4.10 18.62 -5.22
N THR A 189 3.16 19.54 -5.01
CA THR A 189 1.83 19.48 -5.65
C THR A 189 1.92 19.45 -7.18
N ASP A 190 2.86 20.20 -7.75
CA ASP A 190 3.06 20.23 -9.20
C ASP A 190 3.66 18.92 -9.72
N TYR A 191 4.57 18.29 -8.96
CA TYR A 191 5.06 16.95 -9.26
C TYR A 191 3.92 15.92 -9.25
N MET A 192 3.10 15.91 -8.19
CA MET A 192 1.94 15.01 -8.10
C MET A 192 0.96 15.19 -9.26
N ARG A 193 0.69 16.44 -9.66
CA ARG A 193 -0.17 16.74 -10.82
C ARG A 193 0.44 16.25 -12.13
N SER A 194 1.74 16.47 -12.34
CA SER A 194 2.43 16.01 -13.54
C SER A 194 2.43 14.50 -13.67
N GLU A 195 2.66 13.76 -12.58
CA GLU A 195 2.59 12.31 -12.56
C GLU A 195 1.15 11.79 -12.80
N ALA A 196 0.15 12.41 -12.17
CA ALA A 196 -1.24 12.06 -12.41
C ALA A 196 -1.63 12.26 -13.90
N PHE A 197 -1.17 13.34 -14.51
CA PHE A 197 -1.39 13.58 -15.93
C PHE A 197 -0.62 12.60 -16.83
N ALA A 198 0.61 12.26 -16.48
CA ALA A 198 1.40 11.26 -17.20
C ALA A 198 0.71 9.88 -17.20
N LEU A 199 0.07 9.53 -16.09
CA LEU A 199 -0.66 8.27 -15.91
C LEU A 199 -2.10 8.28 -16.47
N ARG A 200 -2.56 9.34 -17.13
CA ARG A 200 -3.96 9.49 -17.61
C ARG A 200 -4.42 8.39 -18.58
N ASN A 201 -3.49 7.71 -19.23
CA ASN A 201 -3.78 6.62 -20.16
C ASN A 201 -3.76 5.23 -19.49
N VAL A 202 -3.31 5.11 -18.24
CA VAL A 202 -3.31 3.87 -17.47
C VAL A 202 -4.75 3.42 -17.22
N ARG A 203 -5.02 2.14 -17.39
CA ARG A 203 -6.32 1.50 -17.16
C ARG A 203 -6.20 0.46 -16.06
N GLY A 204 -7.33 -0.05 -15.60
CA GLY A 204 -7.35 -1.04 -14.52
C GLY A 204 -6.52 -2.30 -14.80
N GLY A 205 -6.37 -2.70 -16.08
CA GLY A 205 -5.52 -3.82 -16.49
C GLY A 205 -4.02 -3.53 -16.42
N ASP A 206 -3.64 -2.24 -16.41
CA ASP A 206 -2.23 -1.82 -16.37
C ASP A 206 -1.72 -1.64 -14.93
N VAL A 207 -2.60 -1.78 -13.93
CA VAL A 207 -2.22 -1.78 -12.52
C VAL A 207 -2.02 -3.22 -12.05
N VAL A 208 -0.75 -3.56 -11.82
CA VAL A 208 -0.30 -4.93 -11.50
C VAL A 208 0.00 -5.03 -10.01
N PHE A 209 -0.46 -6.11 -9.37
CA PHE A 209 -0.17 -6.42 -7.98
C PHE A 209 0.93 -7.45 -7.83
N ILE A 210 1.84 -7.17 -6.92
CA ILE A 210 2.90 -8.09 -6.52
C ILE A 210 2.92 -8.11 -4.98
N THR A 211 3.01 -9.29 -4.38
CA THR A 211 3.38 -9.41 -2.98
C THR A 211 4.88 -9.68 -2.91
N ALA A 212 5.60 -8.94 -2.09
CA ALA A 212 7.02 -9.14 -1.86
C ALA A 212 7.28 -10.60 -1.45
N PRO A 213 8.32 -11.24 -2.01
CA PRO A 213 8.53 -12.68 -1.85
C PRO A 213 8.80 -13.10 -0.40
N PHE A 214 8.11 -14.15 0.04
CA PHE A 214 8.39 -14.86 1.28
C PHE A 214 8.13 -16.35 1.11
N THR A 215 8.82 -17.19 1.86
CA THR A 215 8.80 -18.66 1.70
C THR A 215 7.72 -19.34 2.53
N GLY A 216 7.17 -18.65 3.51
CA GLY A 216 6.14 -19.20 4.39
C GLY A 216 6.13 -18.53 5.75
N PHE A 217 5.36 -19.13 6.65
CA PHE A 217 5.22 -18.68 8.02
C PHE A 217 6.21 -19.41 8.92
N GLY A 218 6.72 -18.71 9.92
CA GLY A 218 7.67 -19.25 10.89
C GLY A 218 7.51 -18.63 12.27
N TRP A 219 8.44 -18.95 13.15
CA TRP A 219 8.53 -18.38 14.48
C TRP A 219 9.94 -17.83 14.70
N SER A 220 10.03 -16.63 15.23
CA SER A 220 11.28 -16.04 15.65
C SER A 220 11.80 -16.72 16.93
N SER A 221 13.06 -16.49 17.28
CA SER A 221 13.67 -17.04 18.50
C SER A 221 12.99 -16.59 19.80
N ASP A 222 12.30 -15.44 19.76
CA ASP A 222 11.52 -14.88 20.87
C ASP A 222 10.01 -15.22 20.80
N GLY A 223 9.63 -16.17 19.92
CA GLY A 223 8.27 -16.73 19.87
C GLY A 223 7.24 -15.88 19.12
N GLN A 224 7.66 -14.96 18.25
CA GLN A 224 6.73 -14.21 17.40
C GLN A 224 6.42 -14.99 16.12
N SER A 225 5.15 -15.01 15.68
CA SER A 225 4.80 -15.47 14.32
C SER A 225 5.35 -14.49 13.29
N ILE A 226 6.05 -14.99 12.28
CA ILE A 226 6.76 -14.20 11.28
C ILE A 226 6.52 -14.71 9.86
N ASP A 227 6.71 -13.84 8.88
CA ASP A 227 6.82 -14.18 7.47
C ASP A 227 8.31 -14.32 7.11
N VAL A 228 8.70 -15.52 6.65
CA VAL A 228 10.11 -15.82 6.35
C VAL A 228 10.47 -15.28 4.98
N VAL A 229 11.42 -14.34 4.93
CA VAL A 229 11.84 -13.70 3.68
C VAL A 229 12.44 -14.71 2.68
N ASP A 230 11.99 -14.65 1.44
CA ASP A 230 12.64 -15.27 0.28
C ASP A 230 13.76 -14.35 -0.23
N GLN A 231 14.97 -14.51 0.28
CA GLN A 231 16.11 -13.65 -0.09
C GLN A 231 16.42 -13.67 -1.60
N PRO A 232 16.49 -14.84 -2.28
CA PRO A 232 16.67 -14.86 -3.73
C PRO A 232 15.53 -14.17 -4.49
N GLY A 233 14.29 -14.39 -4.05
CA GLY A 233 13.11 -13.74 -4.63
C GLY A 233 13.14 -12.22 -4.45
N MET A 234 13.56 -11.71 -3.28
CA MET A 234 13.70 -10.27 -3.03
C MET A 234 14.79 -9.64 -3.90
N GLN A 235 15.91 -10.32 -4.10
CA GLN A 235 16.96 -9.86 -5.02
C GLN A 235 16.44 -9.82 -6.46
N ALA A 236 15.76 -10.87 -6.91
CA ALA A 236 15.17 -10.91 -8.25
C ALA A 236 14.11 -9.81 -8.46
N LEU A 237 13.29 -9.52 -7.43
CA LEU A 237 12.34 -8.42 -7.44
C LEU A 237 13.06 -7.07 -7.59
N GLY A 238 14.10 -6.84 -6.79
CA GLY A 238 14.91 -5.63 -6.84
C GLY A 238 15.61 -5.45 -8.18
N ASP A 239 16.15 -6.53 -8.78
CA ASP A 239 16.75 -6.51 -10.11
C ASP A 239 15.73 -6.14 -11.20
N ALA A 240 14.53 -6.70 -11.12
CA ALA A 240 13.44 -6.41 -12.06
C ALA A 240 12.99 -4.94 -11.97
N ILE A 241 12.94 -4.37 -10.76
CA ILE A 241 12.65 -2.95 -10.55
C ILE A 241 13.75 -2.08 -11.15
N ARG A 242 15.03 -2.33 -10.81
CA ARG A 242 16.17 -1.53 -11.31
C ARG A 242 16.32 -1.55 -12.83
N GLN A 243 15.89 -2.63 -13.46
CA GLN A 243 15.97 -2.82 -14.91
C GLN A 243 14.66 -2.44 -15.63
N ASP A 244 13.68 -1.93 -14.89
CA ASP A 244 12.35 -1.58 -15.40
C ASP A 244 11.65 -2.73 -16.15
N ARG A 245 11.84 -3.97 -15.65
CA ARG A 245 11.37 -5.22 -16.27
C ARG A 245 10.42 -6.02 -15.37
N LEU A 246 9.65 -5.35 -14.51
CA LEU A 246 8.65 -6.03 -13.69
C LEU A 246 7.57 -6.76 -14.49
N GLY A 247 7.38 -6.40 -15.76
CA GLY A 247 6.50 -7.13 -16.67
C GLY A 247 6.93 -8.58 -16.92
N ASP A 248 8.23 -8.86 -16.86
CA ASP A 248 8.82 -10.19 -17.05
C ASP A 248 9.04 -10.94 -15.73
N TYR A 249 8.85 -10.24 -14.59
CA TYR A 249 9.08 -10.81 -13.28
C TYR A 249 8.10 -11.93 -12.98
N LYS A 250 8.63 -13.13 -12.79
CA LYS A 250 7.87 -14.30 -12.35
C LYS A 250 8.12 -14.51 -10.86
N ARG A 251 7.06 -14.49 -10.08
CA ARG A 251 7.15 -14.80 -8.65
C ARG A 251 7.76 -16.18 -8.45
N THR A 252 8.80 -16.29 -7.65
CA THR A 252 9.49 -17.54 -7.33
C THR A 252 8.92 -18.25 -6.11
N SER A 253 8.18 -17.54 -5.24
CA SER A 253 7.59 -18.12 -4.03
C SER A 253 6.28 -18.87 -4.31
N VAL A 254 6.10 -20.00 -3.62
CA VAL A 254 4.98 -20.94 -3.82
C VAL A 254 3.68 -20.48 -3.14
N ILE A 255 3.74 -19.45 -2.33
CA ILE A 255 2.57 -18.94 -1.61
C ILE A 255 1.87 -17.87 -2.45
N PRO A 256 0.57 -18.00 -2.72
CA PRO A 256 -0.20 -17.14 -3.63
C PRO A 256 -0.33 -15.69 -3.12
#